data_9a44c74be039d493c10400c659cc0c88
#
_entry.id   9a44c74be039d493c10400c659cc0c88
#
_cell.length_a   1.000
_cell.length_b   1.000
_cell.length_c   1.000
_cell.angle_alpha   90.00
_cell.angle_beta   90.00
_cell.angle_gamma   90.00
#
_symmetry.space_group_name_H-M   'P 1'
#
loop_
_entity.id
_entity.type
_entity.pdbx_description
1 polymer ?
#
loop_
_entity_poly.entity_id
_entity_poly.type
_entity_poly.pdbx_seq_one_letter_code
_entity_poly.pdbx_strand_id
1 'polypeptide(L)'
;MSIIARCLSSAGALIITGLLVTPSLAQTGADFFKGKTVTYIVATAAGGGYDLYGRLIAEYMQRHLPGSTFIVKNVPGAGNLVGTNMLYASKPDGLTIGTFNTGLLYAQMIGREGIRFDLTKMSWIGKASSDPRVITINAQSPIKSFADFMAVKQPLNFSSGGVGGSAYIETMMLTQALKLPIKMLSGYYGGDDYMAMRRGEVMGTISSRSTWEQFVSNGYARFLAQIGGSNKDVPQLRDLVPDADEKAKALIALVQSQGDLQRFTAGPPGIPQDRLDALRSAYKKALEDPELQAKAAKLDRPVDPAYGDEVLEAVKVALKQPPETIALLKQTLAAAEGVTPPTVKGAVTEWDGRAKIAIKLTDGDTFRAEISGSRTEVTIAGQKSARENIRIGMNCSIEGSSGGEAKSVSCN
;
A
#
# COMPACT_ATOMS: atom_id res chain seq x y z
N MET A 1 -99.87 -41.75 -15.95
CA MET A 1 -99.12 -41.70 -14.69
C MET A 1 -97.73 -41.33 -15.05
N SER A 2 -97.35 -40.05 -14.96
CA SER A 2 -96.07 -39.49 -15.39
C SER A 2 -95.39 -38.84 -14.21
N ILE A 3 -94.15 -39.21 -13.98
CA ILE A 3 -93.27 -38.60 -12.99
C ILE A 3 -92.31 -37.68 -13.71
N ILE A 4 -92.39 -36.39 -13.41
CA ILE A 4 -91.52 -35.33 -13.96
C ILE A 4 -90.35 -35.19 -13.02
N ALA A 5 -89.13 -35.45 -13.52
CA ALA A 5 -87.86 -35.19 -12.81
C ALA A 5 -87.39 -33.74 -13.12
N ARG A 6 -87.18 -32.96 -12.07
CA ARG A 6 -86.51 -31.60 -12.13
C ARG A 6 -85.01 -31.74 -12.03
N CYS A 7 -84.32 -31.31 -13.06
CA CYS A 7 -82.84 -31.08 -12.99
C CYS A 7 -82.57 -29.67 -12.44
N LEU A 8 -81.89 -29.58 -11.30
CA LEU A 8 -81.26 -28.34 -10.80
C LEU A 8 -79.88 -28.21 -11.37
N SER A 9 -79.64 -27.16 -12.14
CA SER A 9 -78.32 -26.77 -12.63
C SER A 9 -77.62 -25.90 -11.58
N SER A 10 -76.55 -26.43 -10.97
CA SER A 10 -75.70 -25.68 -10.07
C SER A 10 -74.60 -25.07 -10.90
N ALA A 11 -74.62 -23.74 -11.11
CA ALA A 11 -73.56 -22.97 -11.71
C ALA A 11 -72.48 -22.71 -10.63
N GLY A 12 -71.37 -23.43 -10.68
CA GLY A 12 -70.16 -23.16 -9.84
C GLY A 12 -69.38 -21.99 -10.41
N ALA A 13 -69.36 -20.88 -9.69
CA ALA A 13 -68.51 -19.76 -10.01
C ALA A 13 -67.03 -20.08 -9.59
N LEU A 14 -66.16 -20.29 -10.57
CA LEU A 14 -64.71 -20.45 -10.36
C LEU A 14 -64.12 -19.06 -10.11
N ILE A 15 -63.82 -18.75 -8.85
CA ILE A 15 -63.05 -17.54 -8.49
C ILE A 15 -61.58 -17.83 -8.78
N ILE A 16 -61.07 -17.34 -9.91
CA ILE A 16 -59.63 -17.33 -10.24
C ILE A 16 -58.97 -16.20 -9.44
N THR A 17 -58.40 -16.55 -8.30
CA THR A 17 -57.54 -15.62 -7.52
C THR A 17 -56.23 -15.45 -8.29
N GLY A 18 -56.16 -14.43 -9.14
CA GLY A 18 -54.92 -14.04 -9.79
C GLY A 18 -53.87 -13.59 -8.73
N LEU A 19 -52.87 -14.42 -8.45
CA LEU A 19 -51.70 -13.96 -7.74
C LEU A 19 -51.03 -12.86 -8.59
N LEU A 20 -51.22 -11.61 -8.19
CA LEU A 20 -50.40 -10.49 -8.64
C LEU A 20 -48.96 -10.74 -8.14
N VAL A 21 -48.14 -11.40 -8.95
CA VAL A 21 -46.69 -11.43 -8.78
C VAL A 21 -46.23 -10.01 -9.08
N THR A 22 -46.15 -9.16 -8.06
CA THR A 22 -45.47 -7.88 -8.15
C THR A 22 -43.99 -8.21 -8.45
N PRO A 23 -43.42 -7.71 -9.56
CA PRO A 23 -41.98 -7.84 -9.76
C PRO A 23 -41.30 -7.17 -8.57
N SER A 24 -40.67 -7.95 -7.70
CA SER A 24 -39.73 -7.43 -6.72
C SER A 24 -38.65 -6.73 -7.55
N LEU A 25 -38.65 -5.39 -7.58
CA LEU A 25 -37.56 -4.62 -8.09
C LEU A 25 -36.36 -5.07 -7.28
N ALA A 26 -35.53 -5.95 -7.87
CA ALA A 26 -34.30 -6.37 -7.26
C ALA A 26 -33.52 -5.09 -6.95
N GLN A 27 -33.37 -4.79 -5.66
CA GLN A 27 -32.62 -3.64 -5.18
C GLN A 27 -31.23 -3.74 -5.80
N THR A 28 -30.83 -2.73 -6.59
CA THR A 28 -29.52 -2.77 -7.22
C THR A 28 -28.46 -2.74 -6.14
N GLY A 29 -27.34 -3.43 -6.32
CA GLY A 29 -26.25 -3.42 -5.34
C GLY A 29 -25.79 -2.00 -4.97
N ALA A 30 -25.98 -1.01 -5.86
CA ALA A 30 -25.72 0.40 -5.61
C ALA A 30 -26.70 1.02 -4.57
N ASP A 31 -27.97 0.59 -4.55
CA ASP A 31 -28.96 1.10 -3.60
C ASP A 31 -28.62 0.73 -2.15
N PHE A 32 -27.90 -0.38 -1.96
CA PHE A 32 -27.39 -0.77 -0.64
C PHE A 32 -26.55 0.32 0.01
N PHE A 33 -25.78 1.09 -0.77
CA PHE A 33 -24.86 2.09 -0.27
C PHE A 33 -25.52 3.42 0.12
N LYS A 34 -26.79 3.65 -0.24
CA LYS A 34 -27.55 4.87 0.14
C LYS A 34 -27.64 5.00 1.67
N GLY A 35 -27.22 6.16 2.18
CA GLY A 35 -27.16 6.45 3.62
C GLY A 35 -26.09 5.65 4.37
N LYS A 36 -25.19 4.95 3.68
CA LYS A 36 -24.12 4.17 4.31
C LYS A 36 -22.77 4.90 4.23
N THR A 37 -21.94 4.63 5.23
CA THR A 37 -20.54 5.05 5.23
C THR A 37 -19.66 3.89 4.78
N VAL A 38 -18.85 4.13 3.74
CA VAL A 38 -17.81 3.22 3.27
C VAL A 38 -16.47 3.67 3.86
N THR A 39 -15.84 2.79 4.62
CA THR A 39 -14.48 3.03 5.11
C THR A 39 -13.47 2.55 4.07
N TYR A 40 -12.65 3.47 3.57
CA TYR A 40 -11.53 3.17 2.68
C TYR A 40 -10.23 3.11 3.50
N ILE A 41 -9.76 1.92 3.81
CA ILE A 41 -8.51 1.71 4.55
C ILE A 41 -7.32 1.94 3.62
N VAL A 42 -6.39 2.79 4.05
CA VAL A 42 -5.07 2.95 3.45
C VAL A 42 -4.07 2.34 4.41
N ALA A 43 -3.50 1.18 4.07
CA ALA A 43 -2.61 0.43 4.96
C ALA A 43 -1.20 1.05 5.11
N THR A 44 -1.02 2.31 4.69
CA THR A 44 0.21 3.08 4.82
C THR A 44 -0.03 4.35 5.62
N ALA A 45 1.05 5.03 6.03
CA ALA A 45 0.99 6.35 6.63
C ALA A 45 0.40 7.39 5.66
N ALA A 46 -0.14 8.48 6.21
CA ALA A 46 -0.66 9.60 5.44
C ALA A 46 0.45 10.33 4.66
N GLY A 47 0.08 10.99 3.56
CA GLY A 47 0.97 11.84 2.74
C GLY A 47 1.77 11.11 1.68
N GLY A 48 1.85 9.77 1.70
CA GLY A 48 2.51 8.97 0.67
C GLY A 48 1.64 8.68 -0.56
N GLY A 49 2.25 8.08 -1.59
CA GLY A 49 1.56 7.78 -2.85
C GLY A 49 0.28 6.93 -2.69
N TYR A 50 0.27 5.95 -1.80
CA TYR A 50 -0.95 5.15 -1.53
C TYR A 50 -2.06 5.98 -0.87
N ASP A 51 -1.72 6.91 0.01
CA ASP A 51 -2.69 7.80 0.65
C ASP A 51 -3.32 8.77 -0.35
N LEU A 52 -2.49 9.37 -1.22
CA LEU A 52 -2.97 10.28 -2.27
C LEU A 52 -3.92 9.59 -3.24
N TYR A 53 -3.54 8.40 -3.75
CA TYR A 53 -4.43 7.61 -4.61
C TYR A 53 -5.70 7.18 -3.87
N GLY A 54 -5.59 6.70 -2.63
CA GLY A 54 -6.74 6.26 -1.84
C GLY A 54 -7.76 7.37 -1.62
N ARG A 55 -7.30 8.60 -1.33
CA ARG A 55 -8.18 9.77 -1.17
C ARG A 55 -8.82 10.18 -2.49
N LEU A 56 -8.03 10.22 -3.56
CA LEU A 56 -8.53 10.57 -4.89
C LEU A 56 -9.61 9.57 -5.34
N ILE A 57 -9.33 8.28 -5.24
CA ILE A 57 -10.26 7.22 -5.61
C ILE A 57 -11.53 7.26 -4.75
N ALA A 58 -11.41 7.40 -3.43
CA ALA A 58 -12.55 7.46 -2.53
C ALA A 58 -13.48 8.65 -2.82
N GLU A 59 -12.90 9.83 -3.09
CA GLU A 59 -13.64 11.04 -3.46
C GLU A 59 -14.50 10.80 -4.71
N TYR A 60 -13.94 10.20 -5.75
CA TYR A 60 -14.65 9.99 -7.02
C TYR A 60 -15.57 8.76 -6.98
N MET A 61 -15.21 7.69 -6.28
CA MET A 61 -16.14 6.57 -6.05
C MET A 61 -17.42 7.02 -5.36
N GLN A 62 -17.33 7.94 -4.38
CA GLN A 62 -18.51 8.49 -3.70
C GLN A 62 -19.48 9.16 -4.67
N ARG A 63 -18.98 9.86 -5.72
CA ARG A 63 -19.83 10.48 -6.74
C ARG A 63 -20.64 9.45 -7.54
N HIS A 64 -20.10 8.25 -7.71
CA HIS A 64 -20.71 7.15 -8.47
C HIS A 64 -21.49 6.14 -7.61
N LEU A 65 -21.57 6.38 -6.29
CA LEU A 65 -22.48 5.70 -5.34
C LEU A 65 -23.31 6.75 -4.61
N PRO A 66 -24.35 7.31 -5.26
CA PRO A 66 -25.11 8.43 -4.73
C PRO A 66 -25.74 8.13 -3.37
N GLY A 67 -25.60 9.07 -2.44
CA GLY A 67 -26.10 8.94 -1.05
C GLY A 67 -25.17 8.15 -0.13
N SER A 68 -24.04 7.64 -0.60
CA SER A 68 -22.99 7.10 0.27
C SER A 68 -22.04 8.18 0.78
N THR A 69 -21.31 7.87 1.84
CA THR A 69 -20.21 8.69 2.36
C THR A 69 -18.94 7.84 2.40
N PHE A 70 -17.82 8.35 1.87
CA PHE A 70 -16.53 7.67 1.95
C PHE A 70 -15.64 8.33 2.99
N ILE A 71 -15.06 7.53 3.90
CA ILE A 71 -14.10 7.97 4.90
C ILE A 71 -12.79 7.24 4.69
N VAL A 72 -11.72 7.98 4.44
CA VAL A 72 -10.37 7.41 4.29
C VAL A 72 -9.70 7.33 5.66
N LYS A 73 -9.22 6.11 6.00
CA LYS A 73 -8.54 5.83 7.26
C LYS A 73 -7.16 5.23 7.01
N ASN A 74 -6.10 5.93 7.44
CA ASN A 74 -4.76 5.37 7.42
C ASN A 74 -4.56 4.39 8.59
N VAL A 75 -4.05 3.20 8.28
CA VAL A 75 -3.75 2.13 9.26
C VAL A 75 -2.37 1.55 8.93
N PRO A 76 -1.29 2.28 9.21
CA PRO A 76 0.07 1.80 8.98
C PRO A 76 0.47 0.73 10.00
N GLY A 77 1.64 0.14 9.81
CA GLY A 77 2.31 -0.72 10.77
C GLY A 77 2.74 -2.08 10.20
N ALA A 78 3.84 -2.60 10.72
CA ALA A 78 4.45 -3.88 10.38
C ALA A 78 4.60 -4.14 8.86
N GLY A 79 5.05 -3.13 8.09
CA GLY A 79 5.14 -3.26 6.63
C GLY A 79 3.79 -3.45 5.95
N ASN A 80 2.77 -2.73 6.41
CA ASN A 80 1.36 -2.75 5.96
C ASN A 80 0.53 -3.97 6.42
N LEU A 81 1.10 -4.91 7.18
CA LEU A 81 0.36 -6.08 7.68
C LEU A 81 -0.82 -5.68 8.56
N VAL A 82 -0.69 -4.64 9.41
CA VAL A 82 -1.74 -4.22 10.34
C VAL A 82 -3.01 -3.81 9.59
N GLY A 83 -2.91 -2.88 8.66
CA GLY A 83 -4.06 -2.40 7.88
C GLY A 83 -4.66 -3.47 6.98
N THR A 84 -3.83 -4.30 6.36
CA THR A 84 -4.31 -5.34 5.46
C THR A 84 -4.98 -6.50 6.21
N ASN A 85 -4.44 -6.92 7.36
CA ASN A 85 -5.10 -7.88 8.23
C ASN A 85 -6.46 -7.36 8.72
N MET A 86 -6.53 -6.06 9.09
CA MET A 86 -7.79 -5.40 9.48
C MET A 86 -8.80 -5.40 8.32
N LEU A 87 -8.35 -5.05 7.12
CA LEU A 87 -9.19 -5.07 5.92
C LEU A 87 -9.71 -6.48 5.63
N TYR A 88 -8.83 -7.48 5.64
CA TYR A 88 -9.19 -8.86 5.34
C TYR A 88 -10.18 -9.45 6.36
N ALA A 89 -10.05 -9.09 7.64
CA ALA A 89 -10.92 -9.56 8.73
C ALA A 89 -12.21 -8.73 8.90
N SER A 90 -12.42 -7.69 8.10
CA SER A 90 -13.62 -6.87 8.18
C SER A 90 -14.86 -7.64 7.68
N LYS A 91 -16.06 -7.13 8.02
CA LYS A 91 -17.30 -7.73 7.54
C LYS A 91 -17.37 -7.69 6.02
N PRO A 92 -17.76 -8.77 5.35
CA PRO A 92 -17.87 -8.82 3.89
C PRO A 92 -19.18 -8.19 3.37
N ASP A 93 -19.54 -7.03 3.88
CA ASP A 93 -20.76 -6.33 3.52
C ASP A 93 -20.57 -5.26 2.43
N GLY A 94 -19.31 -5.00 2.05
CA GLY A 94 -18.93 -3.98 1.08
C GLY A 94 -18.71 -2.59 1.68
N LEU A 95 -18.90 -2.41 3.01
CA LEU A 95 -18.72 -1.11 3.67
C LEU A 95 -17.28 -0.87 4.15
N THR A 96 -16.40 -1.86 4.00
CA THR A 96 -14.96 -1.70 4.23
C THR A 96 -14.20 -2.20 3.01
N ILE A 97 -13.49 -1.29 2.37
CA ILE A 97 -12.57 -1.57 1.26
C ILE A 97 -11.24 -0.87 1.54
N GLY A 98 -10.21 -1.12 0.75
CA GLY A 98 -8.95 -0.43 1.02
C GLY A 98 -7.85 -0.74 0.02
N THR A 99 -6.73 -0.04 0.21
CA THR A 99 -5.50 -0.18 -0.55
C THR A 99 -4.33 -0.53 0.35
N PHE A 100 -3.40 -1.27 -0.18
CA PHE A 100 -2.19 -1.73 0.50
C PHE A 100 -1.03 -1.84 -0.46
N ASN A 101 0.18 -2.00 0.10
CA ASN A 101 1.42 -2.04 -0.67
C ASN A 101 1.65 -3.41 -1.29
N THR A 102 2.18 -3.45 -2.51
CA THR A 102 2.52 -4.69 -3.24
C THR A 102 3.59 -5.55 -2.56
N GLY A 103 4.34 -5.01 -1.62
CA GLY A 103 5.24 -5.79 -0.76
C GLY A 103 4.56 -6.94 -0.01
N LEU A 104 3.23 -6.90 0.13
CA LEU A 104 2.45 -7.98 0.73
C LEU A 104 2.34 -9.22 -0.17
N LEU A 105 2.53 -9.09 -1.48
CA LEU A 105 2.72 -10.23 -2.39
C LEU A 105 4.00 -10.99 -2.02
N TYR A 106 5.11 -10.27 -1.84
CA TYR A 106 6.36 -10.89 -1.36
C TYR A 106 6.17 -11.55 0.00
N ALA A 107 5.53 -10.84 0.92
CA ALA A 107 5.28 -11.34 2.27
C ALA A 107 4.47 -12.65 2.24
N GLN A 108 3.42 -12.74 1.41
CA GLN A 108 2.63 -13.96 1.25
C GLN A 108 3.42 -15.09 0.58
N MET A 109 4.22 -14.80 -0.46
CA MET A 109 5.07 -15.81 -1.14
C MET A 109 6.03 -16.50 -0.17
N ILE A 110 6.61 -15.74 0.76
CA ILE A 110 7.57 -16.31 1.73
C ILE A 110 6.92 -16.89 2.98
N GLY A 111 5.62 -16.70 3.17
CA GLY A 111 4.92 -17.11 4.40
C GLY A 111 5.36 -16.31 5.61
N ARG A 112 5.51 -14.96 5.46
CA ARG A 112 5.94 -14.07 6.54
C ARG A 112 5.05 -14.19 7.76
N GLU A 113 5.64 -14.24 8.96
CA GLU A 113 4.90 -14.25 10.21
C GLU A 113 3.98 -13.02 10.36
N GLY A 114 2.83 -13.22 10.99
CA GLY A 114 1.83 -12.17 11.22
C GLY A 114 0.84 -11.96 10.06
N ILE A 115 0.98 -12.66 8.93
CA ILE A 115 -0.01 -12.67 7.85
C ILE A 115 -1.27 -13.41 8.31
N ARG A 116 -2.42 -12.73 8.16
CA ARG A 116 -3.76 -13.29 8.44
C ARG A 116 -4.69 -13.12 7.25
N PHE A 117 -4.16 -12.90 6.07
CA PHE A 117 -4.88 -12.75 4.81
C PHE A 117 -4.40 -13.76 3.77
N ASP A 118 -5.22 -13.96 2.76
CA ASP A 118 -4.89 -14.64 1.52
C ASP A 118 -5.32 -13.73 0.37
N LEU A 119 -4.35 -13.16 -0.33
CA LEU A 119 -4.61 -12.22 -1.42
C LEU A 119 -5.40 -12.87 -2.57
N THR A 120 -5.34 -14.20 -2.74
CA THR A 120 -6.11 -14.91 -3.76
C THR A 120 -7.61 -15.00 -3.43
N LYS A 121 -8.00 -14.72 -2.17
CA LYS A 121 -9.38 -14.79 -1.70
C LYS A 121 -10.04 -13.43 -1.51
N MET A 122 -9.31 -12.33 -1.61
CA MET A 122 -9.87 -10.99 -1.47
C MET A 122 -10.91 -10.70 -2.56
N SER A 123 -11.89 -9.87 -2.23
CA SER A 123 -12.84 -9.32 -3.21
C SER A 123 -12.17 -8.18 -3.96
N TRP A 124 -11.52 -8.49 -5.08
CA TRP A 124 -10.78 -7.52 -5.88
C TRP A 124 -11.72 -6.55 -6.59
N ILE A 125 -11.48 -5.25 -6.42
CA ILE A 125 -12.23 -4.17 -7.05
C ILE A 125 -11.47 -3.66 -8.26
N GLY A 126 -10.17 -3.36 -8.11
CA GLY A 126 -9.33 -2.95 -9.23
C GLY A 126 -7.91 -2.57 -8.81
N LYS A 127 -7.09 -2.20 -9.78
CA LYS A 127 -5.85 -1.44 -9.62
C LYS A 127 -6.01 -0.08 -10.32
N ALA A 128 -5.38 0.95 -9.80
CA ALA A 128 -5.47 2.29 -10.39
C ALA A 128 -4.27 2.65 -11.27
N SER A 129 -3.13 1.98 -11.11
CA SER A 129 -1.91 2.37 -11.79
C SER A 129 -0.96 1.19 -11.98
N SER A 130 -0.16 1.25 -13.04
CA SER A 130 1.16 0.65 -13.15
C SER A 130 2.19 1.74 -12.86
N ASP A 131 3.20 1.42 -12.08
CA ASP A 131 4.16 2.41 -11.61
C ASP A 131 5.57 1.78 -11.59
N PRO A 132 6.42 2.07 -12.57
CA PRO A 132 7.75 1.47 -12.66
C PRO A 132 8.57 1.83 -11.43
N ARG A 133 9.51 0.96 -11.09
CA ARG A 133 10.53 1.25 -10.07
C ARG A 133 11.65 2.06 -10.68
N VAL A 134 12.18 2.99 -9.90
CA VAL A 134 13.31 3.83 -10.31
C VAL A 134 14.38 3.83 -9.23
N ILE A 135 15.64 3.82 -9.68
CA ILE A 135 16.79 4.13 -8.84
C ILE A 135 16.94 5.65 -8.87
N THR A 136 16.62 6.28 -7.76
CA THR A 136 16.65 7.74 -7.60
C THR A 136 17.86 8.12 -6.76
N ILE A 137 18.58 9.16 -7.18
CA ILE A 137 19.76 9.69 -6.46
C ILE A 137 19.63 11.20 -6.26
N ASN A 138 20.22 11.72 -5.18
CA ASN A 138 20.30 13.15 -4.89
C ASN A 138 21.00 13.89 -6.05
N ALA A 139 20.37 14.96 -6.56
CA ALA A 139 20.90 15.72 -7.69
C ALA A 139 22.22 16.46 -7.38
N GLN A 140 22.49 16.76 -6.10
CA GLN A 140 23.75 17.38 -5.66
C GLN A 140 24.92 16.38 -5.62
N SER A 141 24.63 15.08 -5.72
CA SER A 141 25.64 14.04 -5.81
C SER A 141 26.46 14.16 -7.11
N PRO A 142 27.75 13.81 -7.10
CA PRO A 142 28.55 13.67 -8.32
C PRO A 142 28.08 12.53 -9.24
N ILE A 143 27.25 11.63 -8.75
CA ILE A 143 26.71 10.46 -9.47
C ILE A 143 25.67 10.93 -10.48
N LYS A 144 25.97 10.80 -11.77
CA LYS A 144 25.09 11.27 -12.86
C LYS A 144 24.53 10.16 -13.74
N SER A 145 25.12 8.97 -13.65
CA SER A 145 24.73 7.79 -14.42
C SER A 145 24.71 6.55 -13.53
N PHE A 146 24.11 5.47 -14.05
CA PHE A 146 24.17 4.17 -13.37
C PHE A 146 25.62 3.63 -13.30
N ALA A 147 26.45 3.92 -14.30
CA ALA A 147 27.87 3.56 -14.27
C ALA A 147 28.62 4.28 -13.15
N ASP A 148 28.38 5.58 -12.94
CA ASP A 148 28.97 6.33 -11.80
C ASP A 148 28.53 5.71 -10.48
N PHE A 149 27.25 5.32 -10.37
CA PHE A 149 26.71 4.69 -9.17
C PHE A 149 27.41 3.36 -8.87
N MET A 150 27.61 2.52 -9.87
CA MET A 150 28.32 1.25 -9.71
C MET A 150 29.81 1.41 -9.37
N ALA A 151 30.41 2.54 -9.74
CA ALA A 151 31.84 2.85 -9.46
C ALA A 151 32.07 3.35 -8.02
N VAL A 152 31.04 3.59 -7.24
CA VAL A 152 31.15 4.07 -5.84
C VAL A 152 31.80 3.00 -4.98
N LYS A 153 32.85 3.39 -4.24
CA LYS A 153 33.65 2.47 -3.39
C LYS A 153 33.02 2.22 -2.02
N GLN A 154 32.27 3.19 -1.49
CA GLN A 154 31.63 3.10 -0.19
C GLN A 154 30.11 3.04 -0.36
N PRO A 155 29.41 2.15 0.35
CA PRO A 155 27.97 2.06 0.25
C PRO A 155 27.28 3.38 0.60
N LEU A 156 26.32 3.77 -0.23
CA LEU A 156 25.50 4.96 -0.06
C LEU A 156 24.25 4.65 0.76
N ASN A 157 23.88 5.55 1.65
CA ASN A 157 22.65 5.46 2.40
C ASN A 157 21.44 5.60 1.46
N PHE A 158 20.58 4.59 1.41
CA PHE A 158 19.35 4.60 0.65
C PHE A 158 18.14 4.50 1.60
N SER A 159 17.14 5.33 1.36
CA SER A 159 15.92 5.34 2.17
C SER A 159 14.90 4.31 1.69
N SER A 160 14.12 3.82 2.62
CA SER A 160 12.86 3.12 2.36
C SER A 160 11.87 3.39 3.49
N GLY A 161 10.59 3.05 3.27
CA GLY A 161 9.61 2.96 4.34
C GLY A 161 9.94 1.82 5.32
N GLY A 162 8.93 1.28 5.97
CA GLY A 162 9.12 0.19 6.95
C GLY A 162 9.68 -1.09 6.34
N VAL A 163 10.37 -1.86 7.17
CA VAL A 163 10.79 -3.22 6.86
C VAL A 163 9.59 -4.04 6.39
N GLY A 164 9.72 -4.69 5.23
CA GLY A 164 8.63 -5.47 4.61
C GLY A 164 7.73 -4.69 3.64
N GLY A 165 7.93 -3.38 3.48
CA GLY A 165 7.36 -2.64 2.36
C GLY A 165 8.05 -2.99 1.02
N SER A 166 7.37 -2.78 -0.12
CA SER A 166 7.92 -3.13 -1.44
C SER A 166 9.27 -2.48 -1.71
N ALA A 167 9.41 -1.17 -1.49
CA ALA A 167 10.66 -0.46 -1.71
C ALA A 167 11.82 -1.04 -0.89
N TYR A 168 11.56 -1.44 0.38
CA TYR A 168 12.57 -2.10 1.20
C TYR A 168 13.00 -3.44 0.61
N ILE A 169 12.02 -4.31 0.34
CA ILE A 169 12.26 -5.66 -0.18
C ILE A 169 12.99 -5.59 -1.54
N GLU A 170 12.48 -4.77 -2.45
CA GLU A 170 13.02 -4.62 -3.80
C GLU A 170 14.44 -4.06 -3.79
N THR A 171 14.71 -3.05 -2.95
CA THR A 171 16.08 -2.52 -2.80
C THR A 171 17.03 -3.59 -2.26
N MET A 172 16.64 -4.35 -1.25
CA MET A 172 17.49 -5.41 -0.70
C MET A 172 17.75 -6.52 -1.70
N MET A 173 16.72 -6.97 -2.43
CA MET A 173 16.87 -7.98 -3.50
C MET A 173 17.84 -7.51 -4.58
N LEU A 174 17.65 -6.31 -5.10
CA LEU A 174 18.51 -5.76 -6.16
C LEU A 174 19.93 -5.50 -5.67
N THR A 175 20.08 -5.02 -4.42
CA THR A 175 21.39 -4.83 -3.80
C THR A 175 22.17 -6.14 -3.72
N GLN A 176 21.53 -7.22 -3.29
CA GLN A 176 22.19 -8.53 -3.21
C GLN A 176 22.47 -9.13 -4.60
N ALA A 177 21.48 -9.07 -5.50
CA ALA A 177 21.59 -9.69 -6.83
C ALA A 177 22.62 -8.99 -7.72
N LEU A 178 22.68 -7.66 -7.68
CA LEU A 178 23.53 -6.84 -8.55
C LEU A 178 24.76 -6.26 -7.82
N LYS A 179 24.94 -6.58 -6.53
CA LYS A 179 26.01 -6.02 -5.67
C LYS A 179 26.03 -4.49 -5.68
N LEU A 180 24.82 -3.89 -5.63
CA LEU A 180 24.71 -2.43 -5.62
C LEU A 180 25.40 -1.84 -4.37
N PRO A 181 26.10 -0.69 -4.48
CA PRO A 181 26.77 -0.05 -3.34
C PRO A 181 25.74 0.66 -2.44
N ILE A 182 24.83 -0.07 -1.84
CA ILE A 182 23.70 0.45 -1.03
C ILE A 182 23.82 -0.01 0.41
N LYS A 183 23.69 0.94 1.33
CA LYS A 183 23.36 0.71 2.74
C LYS A 183 21.93 1.16 2.97
N MET A 184 21.05 0.21 3.29
CA MET A 184 19.63 0.51 3.52
C MET A 184 19.41 1.18 4.88
N LEU A 185 18.67 2.28 4.86
CA LEU A 185 18.08 2.93 6.02
C LEU A 185 16.56 2.87 5.87
N SER A 186 15.89 2.15 6.76
CA SER A 186 14.43 2.02 6.74
C SER A 186 13.77 3.02 7.67
N GLY A 187 12.49 3.38 7.36
CA GLY A 187 11.66 4.16 8.25
C GLY A 187 11.32 5.56 7.83
N TYR A 188 11.59 5.87 6.62
CA TYR A 188 11.21 7.15 6.04
C TYR A 188 9.81 7.03 5.45
N TYR A 189 8.83 7.68 6.07
CA TYR A 189 7.42 7.63 5.67
C TYR A 189 6.90 9.00 5.26
N GLY A 190 5.90 9.03 4.38
CA GLY A 190 5.10 10.20 4.10
C GLY A 190 5.83 11.43 3.57
N GLY A 191 7.01 11.25 2.96
CA GLY A 191 7.82 12.36 2.44
C GLY A 191 9.04 12.73 3.30
N ASP A 192 9.27 12.04 4.42
CA ASP A 192 10.47 12.24 5.25
C ASP A 192 11.75 11.93 4.46
N ASP A 193 11.67 10.98 3.52
CA ASP A 193 12.76 10.63 2.60
C ASP A 193 13.17 11.78 1.68
N TYR A 194 12.22 12.64 1.24
CA TYR A 194 12.54 13.85 0.47
C TYR A 194 13.38 14.82 1.28
N MET A 195 13.01 15.05 2.53
CA MET A 195 13.72 15.95 3.42
C MET A 195 15.08 15.38 3.80
N ALA A 196 15.16 14.07 4.09
CA ALA A 196 16.41 13.39 4.39
C ALA A 196 17.38 13.42 3.19
N MET A 197 16.87 13.29 1.96
CA MET A 197 17.69 13.41 0.75
C MET A 197 18.18 14.84 0.56
N ARG A 198 17.37 15.86 0.81
CA ARG A 198 17.81 17.27 0.74
C ARG A 198 18.87 17.62 1.77
N ARG A 199 18.84 17.01 2.93
CA ARG A 199 19.87 17.19 3.98
C ARG A 199 21.13 16.36 3.73
N GLY A 200 21.14 15.47 2.73
CA GLY A 200 22.25 14.56 2.47
C GLY A 200 22.37 13.38 3.45
N GLU A 201 21.35 13.16 4.28
CA GLU A 201 21.26 12.02 5.20
C GLU A 201 21.13 10.71 4.43
N VAL A 202 20.33 10.72 3.38
CA VAL A 202 20.22 9.64 2.40
C VAL A 202 20.62 10.16 1.01
N MET A 203 21.28 9.29 0.25
CA MET A 203 21.75 9.64 -1.09
C MET A 203 20.79 9.16 -2.18
N GLY A 204 19.94 8.17 -1.89
CA GLY A 204 19.04 7.61 -2.88
C GLY A 204 17.93 6.76 -2.30
N THR A 205 17.14 6.22 -3.22
CA THR A 205 16.07 5.26 -2.95
C THR A 205 15.80 4.41 -4.19
N ILE A 206 15.22 3.22 -4.00
CA ILE A 206 14.57 2.45 -5.08
C ILE A 206 13.09 2.35 -4.73
N SER A 207 12.25 3.00 -5.52
CA SER A 207 10.81 3.06 -5.23
C SER A 207 9.98 3.41 -6.48
N SER A 208 8.70 3.65 -6.31
CA SER A 208 7.78 4.04 -7.40
C SER A 208 8.19 5.35 -8.04
N ARG A 209 8.25 5.39 -9.37
CA ARG A 209 8.55 6.59 -10.15
C ARG A 209 7.62 7.75 -9.83
N SER A 210 6.32 7.51 -9.81
CA SER A 210 5.32 8.55 -9.55
C SER A 210 5.50 9.26 -8.19
N THR A 211 6.13 8.60 -7.23
CA THR A 211 6.42 9.20 -5.93
C THR A 211 7.50 10.28 -6.03
N TRP A 212 8.48 10.09 -6.91
CA TRP A 212 9.67 10.94 -7.01
C TRP A 212 9.65 11.91 -8.19
N GLU A 213 8.67 11.81 -9.10
CA GLU A 213 8.60 12.60 -10.33
C GLU A 213 8.69 14.10 -10.04
N GLN A 214 7.86 14.61 -9.14
CA GLN A 214 7.88 16.02 -8.78
C GLN A 214 9.19 16.47 -8.13
N PHE A 215 9.81 15.59 -7.32
CA PHE A 215 11.08 15.90 -6.67
C PHE A 215 12.23 15.98 -7.68
N VAL A 216 12.19 15.13 -8.70
CA VAL A 216 13.12 15.16 -9.84
C VAL A 216 12.86 16.37 -10.74
N SER A 217 11.61 16.68 -11.06
CA SER A 217 11.23 17.86 -11.86
C SER A 217 11.66 19.17 -11.22
N ASN A 218 11.67 19.21 -9.88
CA ASN A 218 12.17 20.34 -9.11
C ASN A 218 13.72 20.41 -9.02
N GLY A 219 14.44 19.47 -9.64
CA GLY A 219 15.89 19.44 -9.66
C GLY A 219 16.58 18.96 -8.38
N TYR A 220 15.84 18.35 -7.44
CA TYR A 220 16.39 17.84 -6.18
C TYR A 220 16.97 16.42 -6.28
N ALA A 221 16.51 15.65 -7.27
CA ALA A 221 16.98 14.30 -7.52
C ALA A 221 17.07 14.01 -9.03
N ARG A 222 17.60 12.86 -9.39
CA ARG A 222 17.57 12.31 -10.75
C ARG A 222 17.33 10.82 -10.74
N PHE A 223 16.73 10.32 -11.80
CA PHE A 223 16.59 8.89 -12.05
C PHE A 223 17.83 8.37 -12.77
N LEU A 224 18.42 7.28 -12.29
CA LEU A 224 19.56 6.62 -12.91
C LEU A 224 19.17 5.43 -13.78
N ALA A 225 18.15 4.69 -13.35
CA ALA A 225 17.62 3.51 -14.03
C ALA A 225 16.17 3.31 -13.66
N GLN A 226 15.41 2.61 -14.52
CA GLN A 226 14.06 2.18 -14.23
C GLN A 226 13.89 0.67 -14.43
N ILE A 227 12.89 0.11 -13.76
CA ILE A 227 12.49 -1.30 -13.85
C ILE A 227 11.01 -1.34 -14.23
N GLY A 228 10.71 -1.83 -15.42
CA GLY A 228 9.38 -1.75 -16.01
C GLY A 228 9.04 -0.37 -16.57
N GLY A 229 7.77 -0.20 -16.96
CA GLY A 229 7.30 1.02 -17.63
C GLY A 229 7.85 1.20 -19.05
N SER A 230 7.29 2.18 -19.74
CA SER A 230 7.61 2.48 -21.15
C SER A 230 8.31 3.82 -21.36
N ASN A 231 8.68 4.51 -20.29
CA ASN A 231 9.33 5.82 -20.37
C ASN A 231 10.72 5.69 -20.99
N LYS A 232 11.00 6.52 -22.01
CA LYS A 232 12.27 6.48 -22.74
C LYS A 232 13.34 7.43 -22.18
N ASP A 233 12.97 8.27 -21.24
CA ASP A 233 13.83 9.28 -20.61
C ASP A 233 14.79 8.69 -19.58
N VAL A 234 14.53 7.47 -19.11
CA VAL A 234 15.35 6.75 -18.14
C VAL A 234 15.67 5.36 -18.68
N PRO A 235 16.94 4.92 -18.67
CA PRO A 235 17.32 3.61 -19.21
C PRO A 235 16.73 2.48 -18.34
N GLN A 236 16.41 1.36 -18.98
CA GLN A 236 15.97 0.16 -18.29
C GLN A 236 17.14 -0.50 -17.54
N LEU A 237 16.93 -0.87 -16.28
CA LEU A 237 17.99 -1.51 -15.48
C LEU A 237 18.53 -2.79 -16.14
N ARG A 238 17.65 -3.61 -16.73
CA ARG A 238 18.06 -4.84 -17.44
C ARG A 238 19.06 -4.59 -18.57
N ASP A 239 18.95 -3.45 -19.24
CA ASP A 239 19.84 -3.08 -20.36
C ASP A 239 21.17 -2.53 -19.87
N LEU A 240 21.22 -2.05 -18.61
CA LEU A 240 22.42 -1.54 -17.94
C LEU A 240 23.25 -2.64 -17.26
N VAL A 241 22.67 -3.83 -17.10
CA VAL A 241 23.31 -5.01 -16.48
C VAL A 241 23.20 -6.25 -17.38
N PRO A 242 23.71 -6.20 -18.63
CA PRO A 242 23.53 -7.30 -19.60
C PRO A 242 24.17 -8.60 -19.12
N ASP A 243 25.27 -8.50 -18.35
CA ASP A 243 26.02 -9.63 -17.81
C ASP A 243 25.47 -10.15 -16.48
N ALA A 244 24.31 -9.66 -16.02
CA ALA A 244 23.66 -10.18 -14.83
C ALA A 244 23.35 -11.68 -14.99
N ASP A 245 23.56 -12.44 -13.91
CA ASP A 245 23.23 -13.85 -13.90
C ASP A 245 21.70 -14.10 -13.95
N GLU A 246 21.29 -15.32 -14.21
CA GLU A 246 19.87 -15.67 -14.34
C GLU A 246 19.06 -15.40 -13.08
N LYS A 247 19.71 -15.44 -11.91
CA LYS A 247 19.04 -15.11 -10.62
C LYS A 247 18.75 -13.61 -10.54
N ALA A 248 19.71 -12.79 -10.90
CA ALA A 248 19.53 -11.34 -10.93
C ALA A 248 18.47 -10.94 -11.97
N LYS A 249 18.49 -11.53 -13.16
CA LYS A 249 17.47 -11.32 -14.19
C LYS A 249 16.08 -11.70 -13.68
N ALA A 250 15.94 -12.85 -13.02
CA ALA A 250 14.66 -13.28 -12.44
C ALA A 250 14.16 -12.33 -11.35
N LEU A 251 15.04 -11.78 -10.49
CA LEU A 251 14.66 -10.79 -9.49
C LEU A 251 14.27 -9.45 -10.11
N ILE A 252 14.96 -9.00 -11.15
CA ILE A 252 14.56 -7.79 -11.90
C ILE A 252 13.17 -7.99 -12.50
N ALA A 253 12.89 -9.13 -13.12
CA ALA A 253 11.57 -9.46 -13.68
C ALA A 253 10.49 -9.53 -12.59
N LEU A 254 10.81 -10.10 -11.42
CA LEU A 254 9.89 -10.12 -10.27
C LEU A 254 9.58 -8.70 -9.79
N VAL A 255 10.56 -7.82 -9.65
CA VAL A 255 10.36 -6.42 -9.27
C VAL A 255 9.51 -5.69 -10.32
N GLN A 256 9.74 -5.95 -11.62
CA GLN A 256 8.93 -5.39 -12.70
C GLN A 256 7.47 -5.81 -12.57
N SER A 257 7.19 -7.10 -12.37
CA SER A 257 5.81 -7.61 -12.23
C SER A 257 5.04 -6.97 -11.08
N GLN A 258 5.74 -6.59 -10.02
CA GLN A 258 5.14 -5.88 -8.89
C GLN A 258 4.88 -4.40 -9.23
N GLY A 259 5.69 -3.79 -10.08
CA GLY A 259 5.46 -2.45 -10.62
C GLY A 259 4.20 -2.36 -11.48
N ASP A 260 3.87 -3.44 -12.17
CA ASP A 260 2.66 -3.53 -13.02
C ASP A 260 1.37 -3.67 -12.18
N LEU A 261 1.48 -4.06 -10.92
CA LEU A 261 0.37 -4.30 -10.00
C LEU A 261 0.31 -3.24 -8.88
N GLN A 262 0.22 -1.96 -9.24
CA GLN A 262 0.25 -0.88 -8.24
C GLN A 262 -1.14 -0.33 -7.90
N ARG A 263 -1.24 0.22 -6.68
CA ARG A 263 -2.44 0.98 -6.23
C ARG A 263 -3.71 0.15 -6.26
N PHE A 264 -3.65 -1.04 -5.71
CA PHE A 264 -4.81 -1.93 -5.55
C PHE A 264 -5.94 -1.31 -4.75
N THR A 265 -7.16 -1.76 -5.05
CA THR A 265 -8.32 -1.63 -4.18
C THR A 265 -9.00 -2.97 -4.08
N ALA A 266 -9.20 -3.44 -2.86
CA ALA A 266 -9.88 -4.70 -2.57
C ALA A 266 -10.74 -4.57 -1.31
N GLY A 267 -11.65 -5.52 -1.13
CA GLY A 267 -12.39 -5.73 0.11
C GLY A 267 -12.09 -7.09 0.73
N PRO A 268 -12.68 -7.39 1.89
CA PRO A 268 -12.56 -8.71 2.52
C PRO A 268 -13.13 -9.81 1.62
N PRO A 269 -12.77 -11.09 1.84
CA PRO A 269 -13.36 -12.20 1.10
C PRO A 269 -14.87 -12.29 1.29
N GLY A 270 -15.60 -12.57 0.20
CA GLY A 270 -17.03 -12.91 0.28
C GLY A 270 -17.98 -11.72 0.31
N ILE A 271 -17.62 -10.56 -0.20
CA ILE A 271 -18.57 -9.47 -0.45
C ILE A 271 -19.65 -10.00 -1.42
N PRO A 272 -20.97 -9.81 -1.11
CA PRO A 272 -22.06 -10.18 -2.00
C PRO A 272 -21.85 -9.61 -3.41
N GLN A 273 -22.12 -10.42 -4.44
CA GLN A 273 -21.75 -10.10 -5.82
C GLN A 273 -22.39 -8.80 -6.32
N ASP A 274 -23.64 -8.54 -5.98
CA ASP A 274 -24.35 -7.31 -6.33
C ASP A 274 -23.66 -6.05 -5.79
N ARG A 275 -23.14 -6.11 -4.57
CA ARG A 275 -22.39 -5.01 -3.94
C ARG A 275 -20.99 -4.88 -4.50
N LEU A 276 -20.32 -6.03 -4.75
CA LEU A 276 -19.01 -6.03 -5.38
C LEU A 276 -19.06 -5.43 -6.79
N ASP A 277 -20.10 -5.77 -7.56
CA ASP A 277 -20.31 -5.20 -8.90
C ASP A 277 -20.58 -3.69 -8.85
N ALA A 278 -21.36 -3.23 -7.85
CA ALA A 278 -21.58 -1.81 -7.64
C ALA A 278 -20.26 -1.07 -7.28
N LEU A 279 -19.43 -1.65 -6.41
CA LEU A 279 -18.12 -1.10 -6.07
C LEU A 279 -17.17 -1.08 -7.28
N ARG A 280 -17.12 -2.17 -8.06
CA ARG A 280 -16.33 -2.27 -9.31
C ARG A 280 -16.78 -1.24 -10.34
N SER A 281 -18.10 -1.08 -10.52
CA SER A 281 -18.66 -0.07 -11.42
C SER A 281 -18.32 1.35 -10.97
N ALA A 282 -18.44 1.65 -9.68
CA ALA A 282 -18.10 2.96 -9.13
C ALA A 282 -16.58 3.25 -9.26
N TYR A 283 -15.73 2.25 -9.01
CA TYR A 283 -14.29 2.34 -9.16
C TYR A 283 -13.89 2.61 -10.61
N LYS A 284 -14.47 1.85 -11.55
CA LYS A 284 -14.24 2.04 -12.98
C LYS A 284 -14.63 3.46 -13.42
N LYS A 285 -15.85 3.88 -13.12
CA LYS A 285 -16.34 5.23 -13.45
C LYS A 285 -15.49 6.33 -12.81
N ALA A 286 -15.02 6.11 -11.58
CA ALA A 286 -14.13 7.05 -10.90
C ALA A 286 -12.80 7.22 -11.64
N LEU A 287 -12.17 6.13 -12.10
CA LEU A 287 -10.88 6.19 -12.82
C LEU A 287 -11.02 6.66 -14.28
N GLU A 288 -12.20 6.48 -14.87
CA GLU A 288 -12.54 6.99 -16.22
C GLU A 288 -13.06 8.44 -16.18
N ASP A 289 -13.28 9.03 -15.00
CA ASP A 289 -13.74 10.41 -14.85
C ASP A 289 -12.65 11.39 -15.31
N PRO A 290 -12.94 12.26 -16.34
CA PRO A 290 -11.96 13.21 -16.85
C PRO A 290 -11.42 14.18 -15.81
N GLU A 291 -12.22 14.53 -14.79
CA GLU A 291 -11.80 15.43 -13.71
C GLU A 291 -10.79 14.71 -12.79
N LEU A 292 -11.02 13.42 -12.46
CA LEU A 292 -10.05 12.61 -11.73
C LEU A 292 -8.75 12.52 -12.51
N GLN A 293 -8.81 12.19 -13.80
CA GLN A 293 -7.62 12.03 -14.65
C GLN A 293 -6.83 13.34 -14.72
N ALA A 294 -7.51 14.48 -14.91
CA ALA A 294 -6.86 15.80 -14.92
C ALA A 294 -6.22 16.14 -13.56
N LYS A 295 -6.89 15.80 -12.45
CA LYS A 295 -6.36 16.01 -11.10
C LYS A 295 -5.19 15.09 -10.81
N ALA A 296 -5.27 13.82 -11.23
CA ALA A 296 -4.18 12.85 -11.13
C ALA A 296 -2.96 13.31 -11.93
N ALA A 297 -3.15 13.75 -13.17
CA ALA A 297 -2.06 14.27 -14.01
C ALA A 297 -1.35 15.49 -13.39
N LYS A 298 -2.10 16.43 -12.81
CA LYS A 298 -1.53 17.60 -12.08
C LYS A 298 -0.70 17.19 -10.86
N LEU A 299 -0.97 16.01 -10.30
CA LEU A 299 -0.26 15.47 -9.15
C LEU A 299 0.85 14.48 -9.55
N ASP A 300 1.14 14.35 -10.85
CA ASP A 300 2.06 13.34 -11.41
C ASP A 300 1.70 11.91 -10.95
N ARG A 301 0.40 11.58 -11.00
CA ARG A 301 -0.15 10.27 -10.61
C ARG A 301 -0.73 9.57 -11.85
N PRO A 302 0.04 8.69 -12.51
CA PRO A 302 -0.44 7.99 -13.69
C PRO A 302 -1.66 7.12 -13.34
N VAL A 303 -2.64 7.10 -14.25
CA VAL A 303 -3.82 6.24 -14.17
C VAL A 303 -3.73 5.21 -15.29
N ASP A 304 -3.56 3.94 -14.91
CA ASP A 304 -3.48 2.78 -15.80
C ASP A 304 -4.25 1.63 -15.15
N PRO A 305 -5.60 1.63 -15.29
CA PRO A 305 -6.46 0.78 -14.50
C PRO A 305 -6.58 -0.64 -15.04
N ALA A 306 -6.81 -1.60 -14.13
CA ALA A 306 -7.41 -2.89 -14.41
C ALA A 306 -8.50 -3.18 -13.36
N TYR A 307 -9.42 -4.08 -13.66
CA TYR A 307 -10.65 -4.22 -12.88
C TYR A 307 -10.93 -5.66 -12.47
N GLY A 308 -11.47 -5.83 -11.28
CA GLY A 308 -12.10 -7.05 -10.80
C GLY A 308 -11.23 -8.30 -10.95
N ASP A 309 -11.73 -9.23 -11.76
CA ASP A 309 -11.13 -10.56 -11.92
C ASP A 309 -9.81 -10.52 -12.70
N GLU A 310 -9.60 -9.50 -13.55
CA GLU A 310 -8.31 -9.29 -14.22
C GLU A 310 -7.20 -9.05 -13.20
N VAL A 311 -7.46 -8.24 -12.17
CA VAL A 311 -6.51 -7.99 -11.07
C VAL A 311 -6.30 -9.26 -10.25
N LEU A 312 -7.35 -10.03 -9.98
CA LEU A 312 -7.23 -11.31 -9.27
C LEU A 312 -6.31 -12.28 -10.00
N GLU A 313 -6.49 -12.42 -11.31
CA GLU A 313 -5.64 -13.33 -12.12
C GLU A 313 -4.18 -12.83 -12.15
N ALA A 314 -3.96 -11.53 -12.30
CA ALA A 314 -2.61 -10.96 -12.23
C ALA A 314 -1.95 -11.18 -10.86
N VAL A 315 -2.72 -11.09 -9.76
CA VAL A 315 -2.24 -11.42 -8.40
C VAL A 315 -1.89 -12.90 -8.27
N LYS A 316 -2.73 -13.80 -8.79
CA LYS A 316 -2.44 -15.25 -8.79
C LYS A 316 -1.17 -15.59 -9.57
N VAL A 317 -1.00 -14.97 -10.74
CA VAL A 317 0.22 -15.12 -11.54
C VAL A 317 1.45 -14.60 -10.79
N ALA A 318 1.35 -13.42 -10.18
CA ALA A 318 2.43 -12.82 -9.41
C ALA A 318 2.83 -13.67 -8.18
N LEU A 319 1.88 -14.36 -7.55
CA LEU A 319 2.13 -15.24 -6.40
C LEU A 319 2.71 -16.60 -6.82
N LYS A 320 2.49 -17.02 -8.07
CA LYS A 320 2.96 -18.31 -8.60
C LYS A 320 4.40 -18.19 -9.10
N GLN A 321 5.36 -18.12 -8.18
CA GLN A 321 6.78 -18.05 -8.49
C GLN A 321 7.45 -19.43 -8.35
N PRO A 322 8.54 -19.70 -9.11
CA PRO A 322 9.35 -20.89 -8.94
C PRO A 322 9.90 -21.01 -7.52
N PRO A 323 10.04 -22.22 -6.96
CA PRO A 323 10.56 -22.45 -5.62
C PRO A 323 11.94 -21.80 -5.37
N GLU A 324 12.81 -21.78 -6.37
CA GLU A 324 14.13 -21.14 -6.33
C GLU A 324 14.02 -19.61 -6.18
N THR A 325 13.07 -18.96 -6.85
CA THR A 325 12.80 -17.52 -6.70
C THR A 325 12.29 -17.21 -5.29
N ILE A 326 11.40 -18.05 -4.75
CA ILE A 326 10.89 -17.91 -3.37
C ILE A 326 12.02 -18.13 -2.35
N ALA A 327 12.89 -19.12 -2.57
CA ALA A 327 14.04 -19.38 -1.71
C ALA A 327 15.01 -18.20 -1.68
N LEU A 328 15.29 -17.62 -2.86
CA LEU A 328 16.14 -16.44 -3.00
C LEU A 328 15.53 -15.22 -2.31
N LEU A 329 14.24 -15.00 -2.46
CA LEU A 329 13.50 -13.95 -1.77
C LEU A 329 13.59 -14.11 -0.23
N LYS A 330 13.39 -15.34 0.27
CA LYS A 330 13.55 -15.65 1.71
C LYS A 330 14.97 -15.37 2.21
N GLN A 331 15.98 -15.81 1.47
CA GLN A 331 17.39 -15.57 1.82
C GLN A 331 17.72 -14.07 1.88
N THR A 332 17.25 -13.31 0.88
CA THR A 332 17.47 -11.86 0.81
C THR A 332 16.84 -11.15 2.00
N LEU A 333 15.63 -11.53 2.37
CA LEU A 333 14.92 -10.91 3.50
C LEU A 333 15.52 -11.31 4.85
N ALA A 334 15.93 -12.56 5.03
CA ALA A 334 16.62 -13.01 6.25
C ALA A 334 17.95 -12.25 6.47
N ALA A 335 18.70 -11.99 5.39
CA ALA A 335 19.90 -11.17 5.45
C ALA A 335 19.59 -9.70 5.82
N ALA A 336 18.39 -9.22 5.51
CA ALA A 336 17.92 -7.86 5.81
C ALA A 336 17.40 -7.67 7.23
N GLU A 337 16.92 -8.71 7.89
CA GLU A 337 16.38 -8.65 9.26
C GLU A 337 17.44 -8.32 10.31
N GLY A 338 18.73 -8.42 9.97
CA GLY A 338 19.85 -8.03 10.83
C GLY A 338 20.15 -6.52 10.83
N VAL A 339 19.47 -5.70 10.05
CA VAL A 339 19.71 -4.25 9.99
C VAL A 339 18.93 -3.57 11.13
N THR A 340 19.66 -3.14 12.15
CA THR A 340 19.09 -2.38 13.28
C THR A 340 18.61 -1.00 12.80
N PRO A 341 17.39 -0.56 13.16
CA PRO A 341 16.95 0.80 12.88
C PRO A 341 17.89 1.84 13.50
N PRO A 342 18.04 3.03 12.91
CA PRO A 342 18.88 4.06 13.50
C PRO A 342 18.35 4.47 14.88
N THR A 343 19.28 4.76 15.78
CA THR A 343 18.97 5.34 17.08
C THR A 343 19.19 6.85 17.03
N VAL A 344 18.12 7.61 17.25
CA VAL A 344 18.15 9.08 17.29
C VAL A 344 17.96 9.58 18.73
N LYS A 345 18.51 10.75 19.03
CA LYS A 345 18.42 11.36 20.36
C LYS A 345 17.92 12.78 20.29
N GLY A 346 17.05 13.15 21.21
CA GLY A 346 16.51 14.50 21.27
C GLY A 346 15.54 14.71 22.42
N ALA A 347 15.14 15.96 22.63
CA ALA A 347 14.14 16.32 23.62
C ALA A 347 12.72 16.09 23.08
N VAL A 348 11.85 15.51 23.89
CA VAL A 348 10.44 15.30 23.54
C VAL A 348 9.76 16.65 23.43
N THR A 349 9.23 16.96 22.25
CA THR A 349 8.49 18.19 21.95
C THR A 349 6.98 17.97 21.83
N GLU A 350 6.58 16.76 21.41
CA GLU A 350 5.17 16.39 21.28
C GLU A 350 4.98 14.97 21.84
N TRP A 351 3.93 14.77 22.61
CA TRP A 351 3.49 13.48 23.11
C TRP A 351 1.97 13.47 23.26
N ASP A 352 1.27 12.60 22.54
CA ASP A 352 -0.20 12.52 22.54
C ASP A 352 -0.77 11.68 23.72
N GLY A 353 0.09 11.17 24.59
CA GLY A 353 -0.28 10.32 25.75
C GLY A 353 -0.68 8.89 25.35
N ARG A 354 -0.63 8.53 24.07
CA ARG A 354 -1.09 7.21 23.58
C ARG A 354 -0.05 6.49 22.72
N ALA A 355 0.29 7.09 21.60
CA ALA A 355 1.12 6.40 20.60
C ALA A 355 2.12 7.29 19.87
N LYS A 356 1.87 8.58 19.73
CA LYS A 356 2.69 9.46 18.87
C LYS A 356 3.64 10.32 19.68
N ILE A 357 4.92 10.22 19.37
CA ILE A 357 5.99 11.02 19.97
C ILE A 357 6.70 11.83 18.91
N ALA A 358 7.08 13.07 19.23
CA ALA A 358 8.06 13.83 18.48
C ALA A 358 9.20 14.26 19.39
N ILE A 359 10.44 14.14 18.89
CA ILE A 359 11.63 14.64 19.57
C ILE A 359 12.36 15.65 18.68
N LYS A 360 12.93 16.68 19.31
CA LYS A 360 13.76 17.68 18.67
C LYS A 360 15.21 17.18 18.66
N LEU A 361 15.79 16.97 17.49
CA LEU A 361 17.17 16.51 17.34
C LEU A 361 18.15 17.65 17.56
N THR A 362 19.44 17.31 17.73
CA THR A 362 20.51 18.31 17.97
C THR A 362 20.81 19.21 16.77
N ASP A 363 20.48 18.76 15.54
CA ASP A 363 20.57 19.52 14.30
C ASP A 363 19.40 20.49 14.07
N GLY A 364 18.41 20.46 14.98
CA GLY A 364 17.22 21.30 14.91
C GLY A 364 16.04 20.65 14.21
N ASP A 365 16.16 19.43 13.69
CA ASP A 365 15.07 18.70 13.06
C ASP A 365 14.12 18.06 14.08
N THR A 366 12.96 17.65 13.62
CA THR A 366 11.96 16.96 14.44
C THR A 366 11.80 15.53 13.94
N PHE A 367 12.14 14.58 14.79
CA PHE A 367 11.91 13.15 14.54
C PHE A 367 10.57 12.74 15.17
N ARG A 368 9.74 12.03 14.41
CA ARG A 368 8.45 11.50 14.88
C ARG A 368 8.45 9.99 14.85
N ALA A 369 7.82 9.36 15.85
CA ALA A 369 7.64 7.91 15.89
C ALA A 369 6.30 7.53 16.53
N GLU A 370 5.89 6.28 16.33
CA GLU A 370 4.79 5.67 17.05
C GLU A 370 5.32 4.73 18.13
N ILE A 371 4.72 4.76 19.31
CA ILE A 371 5.07 3.90 20.43
C ILE A 371 3.94 2.89 20.65
N SER A 372 4.19 1.63 20.31
CA SER A 372 3.25 0.53 20.58
C SER A 372 3.20 0.22 22.07
N GLY A 373 1.99 0.03 22.64
CA GLY A 373 1.85 -0.38 24.03
C GLY A 373 2.33 -1.79 24.35
N SER A 374 2.52 -2.62 23.33
CA SER A 374 2.88 -4.05 23.49
C SER A 374 4.17 -4.47 22.78
N ARG A 375 4.67 -3.68 21.83
CA ARG A 375 5.82 -4.05 21.00
C ARG A 375 7.03 -3.12 21.19
N THR A 376 6.80 -1.85 21.55
CA THR A 376 7.89 -0.90 21.82
C THR A 376 8.38 -1.08 23.24
N GLU A 377 9.66 -1.32 23.42
CA GLU A 377 10.28 -1.33 24.73
C GLU A 377 10.51 0.11 25.22
N VAL A 378 9.92 0.47 26.37
CA VAL A 378 10.06 1.81 26.96
C VAL A 378 10.84 1.71 28.27
N THR A 379 11.89 2.53 28.38
CA THR A 379 12.65 2.69 29.62
C THR A 379 12.73 4.18 30.00
N ILE A 380 12.65 4.48 31.29
CA ILE A 380 12.86 5.83 31.86
C ILE A 380 13.86 5.73 32.99
N ALA A 381 14.89 6.54 32.94
CA ALA A 381 16.03 6.47 33.88
C ALA A 381 16.64 5.05 34.01
N GLY A 382 16.69 4.33 32.87
CA GLY A 382 17.23 2.97 32.82
C GLY A 382 16.30 1.86 33.31
N GLN A 383 15.10 2.20 33.79
CA GLN A 383 14.14 1.20 34.27
C GLN A 383 12.98 1.03 33.29
N LYS A 384 12.51 -0.21 33.12
CA LYS A 384 11.35 -0.52 32.28
C LYS A 384 10.14 0.28 32.73
N SER A 385 9.46 0.94 31.82
CA SER A 385 8.35 1.84 32.13
C SER A 385 7.20 1.67 31.12
N ALA A 386 6.02 2.17 31.52
CA ALA A 386 4.92 2.31 30.59
C ALA A 386 5.12 3.58 29.73
N ARG A 387 4.68 3.55 28.49
CA ARG A 387 4.79 4.69 27.56
C ARG A 387 4.05 5.94 28.04
N GLU A 388 2.98 5.75 28.81
CA GLU A 388 2.17 6.81 29.43
C GLU A 388 2.99 7.69 30.41
N ASN A 389 4.16 7.22 30.82
CA ASN A 389 5.07 7.96 31.70
C ASN A 389 6.03 8.89 30.97
N ILE A 390 6.06 8.85 29.64
CA ILE A 390 6.83 9.79 28.81
C ILE A 390 6.25 11.19 29.00
N ARG A 391 7.12 12.21 29.08
CA ARG A 391 6.72 13.61 29.27
C ARG A 391 7.47 14.50 28.26
N ILE A 392 6.82 15.59 27.84
CA ILE A 392 7.45 16.64 27.07
C ILE A 392 8.63 17.21 27.88
N GLY A 393 9.74 17.44 27.21
CA GLY A 393 11.00 17.92 27.80
C GLY A 393 11.98 16.80 28.20
N MET A 394 11.56 15.53 28.29
CA MET A 394 12.51 14.43 28.51
C MET A 394 13.46 14.30 27.33
N ASN A 395 14.73 14.00 27.61
CA ASN A 395 15.70 13.61 26.59
C ASN A 395 15.56 12.12 26.33
N CYS A 396 15.15 11.77 25.12
CA CYS A 396 14.93 10.38 24.76
C CYS A 396 15.87 9.95 23.62
N SER A 397 16.26 8.67 23.69
CA SER A 397 16.88 7.92 22.63
C SER A 397 15.86 6.99 22.05
N ILE A 398 15.54 7.11 20.77
CA ILE A 398 14.55 6.30 20.07
C ILE A 398 15.25 5.44 19.03
N GLU A 399 15.16 4.12 19.18
CA GLU A 399 15.55 3.16 18.14
C GLU A 399 14.33 2.91 17.26
N GLY A 400 14.34 3.45 16.08
CA GLY A 400 13.19 3.40 15.20
C GLY A 400 13.39 4.26 13.98
N SER A 401 12.31 4.44 13.26
CA SER A 401 12.29 5.10 11.98
C SER A 401 11.33 6.26 12.03
N SER A 402 11.66 7.39 11.41
CA SER A 402 10.77 8.56 11.39
C SER A 402 9.38 8.20 10.83
N GLY A 403 8.33 8.57 11.56
CA GLY A 403 6.94 8.21 11.21
C GLY A 403 6.55 6.75 11.42
N GLY A 404 7.49 5.86 11.78
CA GLY A 404 7.25 4.44 12.03
C GLY A 404 7.11 4.08 13.51
N GLU A 405 6.85 2.79 13.77
CA GLU A 405 6.82 2.26 15.14
C GLU A 405 8.26 2.15 15.68
N ALA A 406 8.50 2.73 16.85
CA ALA A 406 9.76 2.60 17.54
C ALA A 406 9.94 1.18 18.10
N LYS A 407 11.14 0.61 17.96
CA LYS A 407 11.53 -0.64 18.61
C LYS A 407 11.76 -0.42 20.10
N SER A 408 12.49 0.65 20.43
CA SER A 408 12.71 1.03 21.82
C SER A 408 12.73 2.55 22.00
N VAL A 409 12.36 3.00 23.18
CA VAL A 409 12.42 4.40 23.64
C VAL A 409 13.05 4.43 25.02
N SER A 410 14.20 5.06 25.14
CA SER A 410 14.90 5.26 26.40
C SER A 410 14.94 6.74 26.74
N CYS A 411 14.30 7.16 27.81
CA CYS A 411 14.25 8.56 28.24
C CYS A 411 14.96 8.77 29.59
N ASN A 412 15.50 9.98 29.77
CA ASN A 412 16.13 10.45 31.00
C ASN A 412 15.46 11.75 31.45
#